data_08a6acbd2f2985a7d9204233d9114608
#
_entry.id   08a6acbd2f2985a7d9204233d9114608
#
_cell.length_a   1.000
_cell.length_b   1.000
_cell.length_c   1.000
_cell.angle_alpha   90.00
_cell.angle_beta   90.00
_cell.angle_gamma   90.00
#
_symmetry.space_group_name_H-M   'P 1'
#
loop_
_entity.id
_entity.type
_entity.pdbx_description
1 polymer ?
#
loop_
_entity_poly.entity_id
_entity_poly.type
_entity_poly.pdbx_seq_one_letter_code
_entity_poly.pdbx_strand_id
1 'polypeptide(L)'
;MENNKKRIAILGSTGSIGTQTLEVVSEQSNHFEVEVLTANSNSELLIKQALQYQPNAVVIADESKFEEVNNALFTHDIKVYAGQEALAQVVEMDTIDMVLTALVGYSGLKPTVNAIKAKKNIALANKETLVVAGKIITSLAKENNVNIYPVDSEHSAIFQCLAGEFHNPIEKIYLTASGGPFRGMNREQLASATKAQALKHPNWEMGAKITIDSATLMNKGLEVIEAQWLFGLKPEQIDVVVHPQSVIHSMVQFEDGSMKAQMGLPDMKLPIQYAMGYPNRMKSEFPRFNFLDYPQLTFEKADTDTFRNLSLAYAAMNKGGNAPCVLNAANEVVVDAFLKDRVGFLQMSDIVESCLEKATFVANPSYEDYVNTDLESRQLANELIK
;
A
#
# COMPACT_ATOMS: atom_id res chain seq x y z
N MET A 1 -18.65 -0.83 32.03
CA MET A 1 -17.41 -0.37 31.38
C MET A 1 -17.87 0.27 30.08
N GLU A 2 -17.70 1.56 29.93
CA GLU A 2 -17.94 2.23 28.64
C GLU A 2 -17.02 1.55 27.62
N ASN A 3 -17.61 0.99 26.60
CA ASN A 3 -16.89 0.33 25.52
C ASN A 3 -16.26 1.45 24.69
N ASN A 4 -15.04 1.87 25.05
CA ASN A 4 -14.36 2.97 24.37
C ASN A 4 -13.98 2.47 22.97
N LYS A 5 -14.74 2.87 21.95
CA LYS A 5 -14.47 2.52 20.55
C LYS A 5 -13.14 3.11 20.11
N LYS A 6 -12.39 2.38 19.30
CA LYS A 6 -11.17 2.90 18.69
C LYS A 6 -11.54 3.91 17.58
N ARG A 7 -11.03 5.12 17.68
CA ARG A 7 -11.31 6.24 16.75
C ARG A 7 -10.30 6.24 15.62
N ILE A 8 -10.81 6.08 14.41
CA ILE A 8 -10.01 5.84 13.21
C ILE A 8 -10.03 7.07 12.29
N ALA A 9 -8.86 7.57 11.92
CA ALA A 9 -8.71 8.47 10.78
C ALA A 9 -8.46 7.65 9.51
N ILE A 10 -9.24 7.86 8.46
CA ILE A 10 -9.11 7.14 7.18
C ILE A 10 -8.61 8.11 6.13
N LEU A 11 -7.33 8.01 5.77
CA LEU A 11 -6.74 8.82 4.71
C LEU A 11 -7.00 8.16 3.36
N GLY A 12 -7.75 8.85 2.49
CA GLY A 12 -8.19 8.32 1.20
C GLY A 12 -9.46 7.46 1.29
N SER A 13 -10.45 7.91 2.04
CA SER A 13 -11.71 7.18 2.32
C SER A 13 -12.53 6.85 1.08
N THR A 14 -12.38 7.62 0.00
CA THR A 14 -13.10 7.43 -1.27
C THR A 14 -12.42 6.44 -2.23
N GLY A 15 -11.22 5.96 -1.89
CA GLY A 15 -10.50 4.94 -2.64
C GLY A 15 -10.97 3.52 -2.30
N SER A 16 -10.45 2.51 -3.04
CA SER A 16 -10.84 1.10 -2.85
C SER A 16 -10.63 0.60 -1.42
N ILE A 17 -9.46 0.87 -0.81
CA ILE A 17 -9.19 0.48 0.58
C ILE A 17 -10.04 1.29 1.56
N GLY A 18 -10.18 2.60 1.32
CA GLY A 18 -10.97 3.46 2.20
C GLY A 18 -12.45 3.06 2.26
N THR A 19 -13.07 2.73 1.14
CA THR A 19 -14.47 2.27 1.10
C THR A 19 -14.65 0.93 1.82
N GLN A 20 -13.74 -0.02 1.60
CA GLN A 20 -13.75 -1.30 2.31
C GLN A 20 -13.46 -1.15 3.81
N THR A 21 -12.64 -0.15 4.21
CA THR A 21 -12.45 0.19 5.62
C THR A 21 -13.75 0.66 6.26
N LEU A 22 -14.52 1.49 5.57
CA LEU A 22 -15.82 1.94 6.06
C LEU A 22 -16.85 0.81 6.17
N GLU A 23 -16.80 -0.19 5.27
CA GLU A 23 -17.61 -1.42 5.41
C GLU A 23 -17.22 -2.18 6.68
N VAL A 24 -15.91 -2.35 6.93
CA VAL A 24 -15.41 -2.98 8.17
C VAL A 24 -15.85 -2.21 9.41
N VAL A 25 -15.76 -0.88 9.40
CA VAL A 25 -16.22 -0.05 10.53
C VAL A 25 -17.73 -0.23 10.75
N SER A 26 -18.53 -0.31 9.69
CA SER A 26 -19.98 -0.53 9.78
C SER A 26 -20.30 -1.89 10.42
N GLU A 27 -19.62 -2.96 9.98
CA GLU A 27 -19.81 -4.31 10.53
C GLU A 27 -19.34 -4.41 11.99
N GLN A 28 -18.27 -3.68 12.32
CA GLN A 28 -17.65 -3.66 13.65
C GLN A 28 -17.96 -2.38 14.43
N SER A 29 -19.14 -1.82 14.27
CA SER A 29 -19.55 -0.52 14.84
C SER A 29 -19.52 -0.45 16.37
N ASN A 30 -19.47 -1.59 17.06
CA ASN A 30 -19.25 -1.69 18.50
C ASN A 30 -17.78 -1.49 18.93
N HIS A 31 -16.84 -1.59 17.98
CA HIS A 31 -15.40 -1.57 18.24
C HIS A 31 -14.72 -0.33 17.64
N PHE A 32 -15.24 0.18 16.52
CA PHE A 32 -14.64 1.27 15.77
C PHE A 32 -15.64 2.41 15.55
N GLU A 33 -15.09 3.61 15.47
CA GLU A 33 -15.79 4.81 14.99
C GLU A 33 -14.87 5.64 14.09
N VAL A 34 -15.47 6.39 13.19
CA VAL A 34 -14.73 7.24 12.25
C VAL A 34 -14.52 8.61 12.87
N GLU A 35 -13.27 9.01 13.02
CA GLU A 35 -12.88 10.33 13.54
C GLU A 35 -12.61 11.34 12.42
N VAL A 36 -11.91 10.90 11.36
CA VAL A 36 -11.55 11.73 10.22
C VAL A 36 -11.71 10.96 8.92
N LEU A 37 -12.24 11.62 7.90
CA LEU A 37 -12.24 11.14 6.51
C LEU A 37 -11.49 12.10 5.61
N THR A 38 -10.71 11.57 4.67
CA THR A 38 -10.07 12.42 3.67
C THR A 38 -10.28 11.90 2.25
N ALA A 39 -10.36 12.82 1.30
CA ALA A 39 -10.39 12.49 -0.13
C ALA A 39 -9.49 13.46 -0.91
N ASN A 40 -9.06 13.07 -2.12
CA ASN A 40 -8.35 13.98 -3.00
C ASN A 40 -9.33 14.97 -3.66
N SER A 41 -10.16 14.52 -4.60
CA SER A 41 -11.07 15.36 -5.40
C SER A 41 -12.51 14.85 -5.46
N ASN A 42 -12.78 13.66 -4.93
CA ASN A 42 -14.12 13.05 -4.94
C ASN A 42 -14.98 13.62 -3.80
N SER A 43 -15.43 14.86 -3.96
CA SER A 43 -16.27 15.59 -3.00
C SER A 43 -17.63 14.93 -2.77
N GLU A 44 -18.27 14.43 -3.82
CA GLU A 44 -19.59 13.81 -3.74
C GLU A 44 -19.58 12.58 -2.80
N LEU A 45 -18.64 11.66 -3.02
CA LEU A 45 -18.54 10.47 -2.18
C LEU A 45 -18.07 10.81 -0.76
N LEU A 46 -17.15 11.78 -0.60
CA LEU A 46 -16.71 12.25 0.72
C LEU A 46 -17.89 12.82 1.54
N ILE A 47 -18.73 13.64 0.94
CA ILE A 47 -19.95 14.19 1.58
C ILE A 47 -20.88 13.07 2.00
N LYS A 48 -21.14 12.11 1.11
CA LYS A 48 -22.00 10.95 1.42
C LYS A 48 -21.44 10.14 2.60
N GLN A 49 -20.15 9.87 2.60
CA GLN A 49 -19.48 9.16 3.70
C GLN A 49 -19.54 9.98 5.00
N ALA A 50 -19.30 11.28 4.96
CA ALA A 50 -19.36 12.15 6.13
C ALA A 50 -20.76 12.18 6.74
N LEU A 51 -21.81 12.29 5.95
CA LEU A 51 -23.19 12.25 6.41
C LEU A 51 -23.58 10.89 7.02
N GLN A 52 -23.02 9.80 6.53
CA GLN A 52 -23.30 8.45 7.03
C GLN A 52 -22.55 8.14 8.32
N TYR A 53 -21.25 8.48 8.40
CA TYR A 53 -20.37 8.08 9.49
C TYR A 53 -20.15 9.17 10.55
N GLN A 54 -20.60 10.40 10.30
CA GLN A 54 -20.54 11.54 11.23
C GLN A 54 -19.17 11.75 11.87
N PRO A 55 -18.07 11.89 11.08
CA PRO A 55 -16.73 12.13 11.62
C PRO A 55 -16.65 13.52 12.25
N ASN A 56 -15.67 13.75 13.14
CA ASN A 56 -15.37 15.08 13.67
C ASN A 56 -14.87 16.04 12.57
N ALA A 57 -14.10 15.50 11.61
CA ALA A 57 -13.54 16.33 10.55
C ALA A 57 -13.44 15.57 9.21
N VAL A 58 -13.48 16.33 8.14
CA VAL A 58 -13.14 15.87 6.79
C VAL A 58 -12.10 16.77 6.15
N VAL A 59 -11.27 16.19 5.28
CA VAL A 59 -10.30 16.95 4.47
C VAL A 59 -10.49 16.62 3.00
N ILE A 60 -10.66 17.65 2.17
CA ILE A 60 -10.61 17.55 0.72
C ILE A 60 -9.28 18.15 0.22
N ALA A 61 -8.42 17.33 -0.40
CA ALA A 61 -7.09 17.79 -0.80
C ALA A 61 -7.13 18.78 -1.99
N ASP A 62 -8.11 18.63 -2.88
CA ASP A 62 -8.40 19.61 -3.94
C ASP A 62 -9.13 20.82 -3.34
N GLU A 63 -8.42 21.92 -3.16
CA GLU A 63 -8.95 23.15 -2.57
C GLU A 63 -10.13 23.74 -3.37
N SER A 64 -10.20 23.46 -4.67
CA SER A 64 -11.31 23.93 -5.51
C SER A 64 -12.67 23.32 -5.11
N LYS A 65 -12.64 22.22 -4.35
CA LYS A 65 -13.82 21.51 -3.85
C LYS A 65 -14.23 21.90 -2.42
N PHE A 66 -13.49 22.82 -1.79
CA PHE A 66 -13.75 23.20 -0.39
C PHE A 66 -15.16 23.71 -0.17
N GLU A 67 -15.60 24.69 -0.95
CA GLU A 67 -16.92 25.32 -0.81
C GLU A 67 -18.07 24.32 -0.98
N GLU A 68 -17.94 23.39 -1.93
CA GLU A 68 -18.93 22.34 -2.17
C GLU A 68 -19.08 21.44 -0.93
N VAL A 69 -17.96 20.96 -0.37
CA VAL A 69 -17.96 20.09 0.80
C VAL A 69 -18.41 20.85 2.05
N ASN A 70 -17.90 22.06 2.27
CA ASN A 70 -18.21 22.87 3.42
C ASN A 70 -19.69 23.22 3.49
N ASN A 71 -20.29 23.67 2.38
CA ASN A 71 -21.70 24.01 2.34
C ASN A 71 -22.61 22.79 2.59
N ALA A 72 -22.23 21.61 2.09
CA ALA A 72 -22.99 20.38 2.29
C ALA A 72 -22.95 19.89 3.75
N LEU A 73 -21.86 20.14 4.48
CA LEU A 73 -21.65 19.64 5.84
C LEU A 73 -21.85 20.69 6.93
N PHE A 74 -22.05 21.95 6.57
CA PHE A 74 -22.12 23.10 7.50
C PHE A 74 -23.11 22.91 8.66
N THR A 75 -24.25 22.24 8.42
CA THR A 75 -25.31 22.04 9.43
C THR A 75 -25.13 20.75 10.26
N HIS A 76 -24.06 19.97 10.02
CA HIS A 76 -23.88 18.63 10.58
C HIS A 76 -22.81 18.55 11.68
N ASP A 77 -22.30 19.69 12.17
CA ASP A 77 -21.22 19.77 13.18
C ASP A 77 -19.93 19.03 12.76
N ILE A 78 -19.67 18.97 11.45
CA ILE A 78 -18.49 18.35 10.86
C ILE A 78 -17.55 19.45 10.36
N LYS A 79 -16.31 19.46 10.87
CA LYS A 79 -15.29 20.43 10.44
C LYS A 79 -14.76 20.05 9.06
N VAL A 80 -14.66 21.03 8.17
CA VAL A 80 -14.15 20.85 6.81
C VAL A 80 -12.83 21.59 6.65
N TYR A 81 -11.81 20.89 6.19
CA TYR A 81 -10.50 21.44 5.85
C TYR A 81 -10.15 21.13 4.40
N ALA A 82 -9.24 21.91 3.80
CA ALA A 82 -8.80 21.68 2.43
C ALA A 82 -7.29 21.80 2.26
N GLY A 83 -6.78 21.17 1.22
CA GLY A 83 -5.38 21.22 0.84
C GLY A 83 -4.51 20.10 1.39
N GLN A 84 -3.35 19.93 0.77
CA GLN A 84 -2.38 18.88 1.14
C GLN A 84 -1.79 19.08 2.52
N GLU A 85 -1.62 20.33 2.97
CA GLU A 85 -1.12 20.62 4.29
C GLU A 85 -2.13 20.24 5.37
N ALA A 86 -3.41 20.54 5.18
CA ALA A 86 -4.49 20.13 6.07
C ALA A 86 -4.58 18.59 6.17
N LEU A 87 -4.40 17.88 5.05
CA LEU A 87 -4.35 16.42 5.03
C LEU A 87 -3.19 15.88 5.86
N ALA A 88 -2.03 16.54 5.83
CA ALA A 88 -0.86 16.14 6.60
C ALA A 88 -0.99 16.46 8.10
N GLN A 89 -1.74 17.49 8.47
CA GLN A 89 -1.90 17.96 9.86
C GLN A 89 -3.08 17.31 10.59
N VAL A 90 -4.14 16.95 9.89
CA VAL A 90 -5.37 16.42 10.52
C VAL A 90 -5.10 15.15 11.35
N VAL A 91 -4.09 14.38 11.01
CA VAL A 91 -3.68 13.16 11.73
C VAL A 91 -3.12 13.43 13.14
N GLU A 92 -2.81 14.68 13.45
CA GLU A 92 -2.27 15.10 14.76
C GLU A 92 -3.37 15.30 15.82
N MET A 93 -4.65 15.26 15.44
CA MET A 93 -5.77 15.43 16.39
C MET A 93 -5.67 14.43 17.54
N ASP A 94 -5.76 14.93 18.77
CA ASP A 94 -5.63 14.11 20.00
C ASP A 94 -6.69 13.01 20.10
N THR A 95 -7.83 13.23 19.46
CA THR A 95 -8.96 12.30 19.46
C THR A 95 -8.73 11.05 18.59
N ILE A 96 -7.73 11.00 17.75
CA ILE A 96 -7.42 9.86 16.89
C ILE A 96 -6.62 8.81 17.67
N ASP A 97 -7.06 7.55 17.62
CA ASP A 97 -6.34 6.41 18.20
C ASP A 97 -5.48 5.67 17.16
N MET A 98 -5.94 5.66 15.89
CA MET A 98 -5.22 4.99 14.78
C MET A 98 -5.47 5.72 13.47
N VAL A 99 -4.45 5.77 12.63
CA VAL A 99 -4.54 6.31 11.26
C VAL A 99 -4.42 5.16 10.27
N LEU A 100 -5.44 4.97 9.43
CA LEU A 100 -5.38 4.08 8.29
C LEU A 100 -4.95 4.88 7.05
N THR A 101 -3.78 4.54 6.50
CA THR A 101 -3.18 5.26 5.38
C THR A 101 -3.50 4.54 4.07
N ALA A 102 -4.56 4.97 3.36
CA ALA A 102 -4.98 4.43 2.07
C ALA A 102 -4.76 5.43 0.92
N LEU A 103 -3.76 6.29 1.07
CA LEU A 103 -3.31 7.20 0.01
C LEU A 103 -2.52 6.44 -1.05
N VAL A 104 -2.43 6.98 -2.26
CA VAL A 104 -1.72 6.36 -3.38
C VAL A 104 -0.35 7.01 -3.56
N GLY A 105 0.68 6.18 -3.68
CA GLY A 105 2.02 6.64 -4.02
C GLY A 105 2.68 7.47 -2.91
N TYR A 106 3.55 8.39 -3.33
CA TYR A 106 4.35 9.25 -2.45
C TYR A 106 3.53 10.11 -1.47
N SER A 107 2.28 10.43 -1.81
CA SER A 107 1.44 11.35 -1.01
C SER A 107 1.17 10.89 0.43
N GLY A 108 1.36 9.61 0.72
CA GLY A 108 1.21 9.06 2.06
C GLY A 108 2.37 9.33 3.02
N LEU A 109 3.54 9.75 2.53
CA LEU A 109 4.75 9.87 3.35
C LEU A 109 4.60 10.93 4.45
N LYS A 110 4.27 12.17 4.10
CA LYS A 110 4.17 13.30 5.06
C LYS A 110 3.10 13.05 6.13
N PRO A 111 1.86 12.66 5.79
CA PRO A 111 0.85 12.35 6.79
C PRO A 111 1.26 11.20 7.74
N THR A 112 1.93 10.16 7.22
CA THR A 112 2.40 9.04 8.05
C THR A 112 3.48 9.50 9.03
N VAL A 113 4.44 10.33 8.60
CA VAL A 113 5.46 10.91 9.49
C VAL A 113 4.81 11.74 10.60
N ASN A 114 3.84 12.58 10.27
CA ASN A 114 3.14 13.41 11.25
C ASN A 114 2.32 12.56 12.23
N ALA A 115 1.60 11.54 11.75
CA ALA A 115 0.85 10.62 12.59
C ALA A 115 1.76 9.89 13.61
N ILE A 116 2.94 9.41 13.15
CA ILE A 116 3.92 8.76 14.03
C ILE A 116 4.44 9.73 15.09
N LYS A 117 4.80 10.97 14.71
CA LYS A 117 5.24 12.01 15.65
C LYS A 117 4.15 12.37 16.66
N ALA A 118 2.88 12.34 16.24
CA ALA A 118 1.71 12.51 17.11
C ALA A 118 1.35 11.23 17.91
N LYS A 119 2.20 10.18 17.85
CA LYS A 119 2.04 8.91 18.57
C LYS A 119 0.78 8.12 18.21
N LYS A 120 0.32 8.23 16.96
CA LYS A 120 -0.82 7.48 16.46
C LYS A 120 -0.34 6.14 15.87
N ASN A 121 -1.00 5.03 16.23
CA ASN A 121 -0.75 3.75 15.55
C ASN A 121 -1.18 3.82 14.09
N ILE A 122 -0.47 3.09 13.23
CA ILE A 122 -0.67 3.13 11.79
C ILE A 122 -1.22 1.79 11.30
N ALA A 123 -2.35 1.79 10.60
CA ALA A 123 -2.77 0.72 9.73
C ALA A 123 -2.31 1.07 8.30
N LEU A 124 -1.21 0.47 7.86
CA LEU A 124 -0.49 0.87 6.65
C LEU A 124 -1.01 0.12 5.43
N ALA A 125 -1.75 0.81 4.56
CA ALA A 125 -2.11 0.31 3.23
C ALA A 125 -1.28 0.96 2.11
N ASN A 126 -0.67 2.13 2.37
CA ASN A 126 0.21 2.84 1.45
C ASN A 126 1.65 2.31 1.57
N LYS A 127 1.97 1.25 0.83
CA LYS A 127 3.29 0.61 0.85
C LYS A 127 4.41 1.53 0.40
N GLU A 128 4.10 2.48 -0.49
CA GLU A 128 5.08 3.43 -1.03
C GLU A 128 5.75 4.25 0.07
N THR A 129 5.09 4.51 1.18
CA THR A 129 5.68 5.16 2.35
C THR A 129 6.93 4.43 2.87
N LEU A 130 6.87 3.10 2.98
CA LEU A 130 8.02 2.28 3.40
C LEU A 130 9.04 2.09 2.27
N VAL A 131 8.58 1.99 1.03
CA VAL A 131 9.47 1.92 -0.13
C VAL A 131 10.35 3.17 -0.22
N VAL A 132 9.74 4.35 -0.09
CA VAL A 132 10.44 5.64 -0.21
C VAL A 132 11.38 5.89 0.97
N ALA A 133 10.88 5.75 2.20
CA ALA A 133 11.59 6.23 3.39
C ALA A 133 11.53 5.23 4.57
N GLY A 134 11.57 3.93 4.29
CA GLY A 134 11.35 2.87 5.28
C GLY A 134 12.27 2.98 6.50
N LYS A 135 13.56 3.34 6.31
CA LYS A 135 14.50 3.55 7.42
C LYS A 135 14.03 4.65 8.36
N ILE A 136 13.57 5.79 7.82
CA ILE A 136 13.08 6.91 8.65
C ILE A 136 11.77 6.50 9.34
N ILE A 137 10.83 5.93 8.61
CA ILE A 137 9.51 5.55 9.14
C ILE A 137 9.63 4.54 10.28
N THR A 138 10.43 3.48 10.11
CA THR A 138 10.61 2.45 11.14
C THR A 138 11.38 2.97 12.35
N SER A 139 12.38 3.84 12.15
CA SER A 139 13.10 4.50 13.26
C SER A 139 12.18 5.41 14.05
N LEU A 140 11.41 6.29 13.39
CA LEU A 140 10.45 7.18 14.03
C LEU A 140 9.37 6.40 14.79
N ALA A 141 8.84 5.33 14.21
CA ALA A 141 7.85 4.48 14.87
C ALA A 141 8.39 3.89 16.16
N LYS A 142 9.63 3.36 16.13
CA LYS A 142 10.31 2.84 17.32
C LYS A 142 10.56 3.92 18.38
N GLU A 143 11.05 5.08 17.99
CA GLU A 143 11.33 6.22 18.89
C GLU A 143 10.07 6.74 19.58
N ASN A 144 8.93 6.73 18.89
CA ASN A 144 7.66 7.21 19.41
C ASN A 144 6.77 6.11 20.01
N ASN A 145 7.23 4.85 20.08
CA ASN A 145 6.44 3.68 20.52
C ASN A 145 5.14 3.50 19.74
N VAL A 146 5.20 3.71 18.42
CA VAL A 146 4.08 3.55 17.50
C VAL A 146 4.18 2.20 16.79
N ASN A 147 3.06 1.49 16.71
CA ASN A 147 2.98 0.25 15.96
C ASN A 147 2.50 0.54 14.54
N ILE A 148 3.13 -0.15 13.57
CA ILE A 148 2.72 -0.16 12.17
C ILE A 148 2.14 -1.55 11.87
N TYR A 149 0.83 -1.59 11.59
CA TYR A 149 0.11 -2.82 11.25
C TYR A 149 -0.10 -2.88 9.74
N PRO A 150 0.38 -3.93 9.06
CA PRO A 150 0.23 -4.03 7.60
C PRO A 150 -1.23 -4.30 7.21
N VAL A 151 -1.69 -3.57 6.20
CA VAL A 151 -2.99 -3.77 5.55
C VAL A 151 -2.81 -4.48 4.20
N ASP A 152 -1.66 -4.30 3.53
CA ASP A 152 -1.37 -5.07 2.31
C ASP A 152 -1.51 -6.56 2.57
N SER A 153 -2.21 -7.28 1.68
CA SER A 153 -2.67 -8.66 1.94
C SER A 153 -1.53 -9.63 2.23
N GLU A 154 -0.42 -9.52 1.50
CA GLU A 154 0.75 -10.36 1.66
C GLU A 154 1.47 -10.09 3.00
N HIS A 155 1.62 -8.81 3.34
CA HIS A 155 2.27 -8.41 4.60
C HIS A 155 1.38 -8.68 5.81
N SER A 156 0.07 -8.51 5.67
CA SER A 156 -0.90 -8.95 6.67
C SER A 156 -0.81 -10.47 6.91
N ALA A 157 -0.65 -11.25 5.83
CA ALA A 157 -0.49 -12.69 5.93
C ALA A 157 0.79 -13.09 6.70
N ILE A 158 1.93 -12.45 6.39
CA ILE A 158 3.18 -12.67 7.13
C ILE A 158 3.00 -12.28 8.60
N PHE A 159 2.43 -11.11 8.88
CA PHE A 159 2.16 -10.64 10.24
C PHE A 159 1.27 -11.63 11.00
N GLN A 160 0.24 -12.20 10.36
CA GLN A 160 -0.63 -13.22 10.96
C GLN A 160 0.11 -14.54 11.23
N CYS A 161 1.04 -14.93 10.36
CA CYS A 161 1.90 -16.10 10.59
C CYS A 161 2.86 -15.92 11.76
N LEU A 162 3.33 -14.68 11.97
CA LEU A 162 4.25 -14.31 13.05
C LEU A 162 3.54 -14.06 14.38
N ALA A 163 2.22 -13.92 14.41
CA ALA A 163 1.48 -13.73 15.66
C ALA A 163 1.70 -14.92 16.61
N GLY A 164 2.30 -14.64 17.77
CA GLY A 164 2.75 -15.66 18.73
C GLY A 164 4.15 -16.22 18.47
N GLU A 165 4.80 -15.85 17.35
CA GLU A 165 6.12 -16.37 16.93
C GLU A 165 7.20 -15.28 16.82
N PHE A 166 6.92 -14.05 17.25
CA PHE A 166 7.83 -12.90 17.06
C PHE A 166 9.23 -13.08 17.66
N HIS A 167 9.42 -14.07 18.53
CA HIS A 167 10.71 -14.43 19.13
C HIS A 167 11.47 -15.50 18.33
N ASN A 168 10.82 -16.15 17.35
CA ASN A 168 11.42 -17.20 16.54
C ASN A 168 12.09 -16.60 15.29
N PRO A 169 13.34 -17.00 14.98
CA PRO A 169 14.04 -16.47 13.83
C PRO A 169 13.41 -16.96 12.51
N ILE A 170 13.29 -16.01 11.60
CA ILE A 170 12.78 -16.25 10.24
C ILE A 170 13.95 -16.65 9.35
N GLU A 171 13.90 -17.83 8.75
CA GLU A 171 14.84 -18.20 7.70
C GLU A 171 14.51 -17.47 6.40
N LYS A 172 13.22 -17.49 5.98
CA LYS A 172 12.78 -16.90 4.73
C LYS A 172 11.27 -16.60 4.75
N ILE A 173 10.86 -15.61 3.97
CA ILE A 173 9.46 -15.40 3.62
C ILE A 173 9.23 -15.61 2.12
N TYR A 174 8.03 -16.03 1.76
CA TYR A 174 7.59 -16.16 0.38
C TYR A 174 6.37 -15.26 0.16
N LEU A 175 6.58 -14.17 -0.57
CA LEU A 175 5.52 -13.31 -1.06
C LEU A 175 4.85 -13.98 -2.26
N THR A 176 3.57 -14.21 -2.21
CA THR A 176 2.82 -14.76 -3.35
C THR A 176 2.41 -13.65 -4.30
N ALA A 177 2.37 -13.95 -5.58
CA ALA A 177 1.90 -13.06 -6.64
C ALA A 177 0.85 -13.79 -7.48
N SER A 178 -0.19 -13.10 -7.96
CA SER A 178 -1.13 -13.68 -8.95
C SER A 178 -0.46 -13.97 -10.30
N GLY A 179 0.65 -13.28 -10.58
CA GLY A 179 1.32 -13.26 -11.87
C GLY A 179 0.78 -12.20 -12.82
N GLY A 180 -0.31 -11.52 -12.44
CA GLY A 180 -0.92 -10.46 -13.25
C GLY A 180 -1.59 -10.96 -14.54
N PRO A 181 -2.15 -10.05 -15.36
CA PRO A 181 -2.89 -10.40 -16.58
C PRO A 181 -2.01 -10.96 -17.70
N PHE A 182 -0.70 -10.78 -17.62
CA PHE A 182 0.25 -11.18 -18.67
C PHE A 182 1.09 -12.41 -18.29
N ARG A 183 0.70 -13.15 -17.25
CA ARG A 183 1.38 -14.36 -16.82
C ARG A 183 1.51 -15.35 -18.01
N GLY A 184 2.73 -15.87 -18.24
CA GLY A 184 3.05 -16.80 -19.32
C GLY A 184 3.31 -16.15 -20.68
N MET A 185 3.20 -14.83 -20.82
CA MET A 185 3.59 -14.12 -22.05
C MET A 185 5.10 -13.85 -22.06
N ASN A 186 5.66 -13.88 -23.26
CA ASN A 186 7.05 -13.49 -23.50
C ASN A 186 7.19 -12.00 -23.86
N ARG A 187 8.43 -11.50 -23.93
CA ARG A 187 8.73 -10.10 -24.22
C ARG A 187 8.19 -9.62 -25.57
N GLU A 188 8.18 -10.48 -26.61
CA GLU A 188 7.67 -10.12 -27.93
C GLU A 188 6.16 -9.87 -27.89
N GLN A 189 5.43 -10.72 -27.18
CA GLN A 189 3.98 -10.57 -26.98
C GLN A 189 3.65 -9.31 -26.19
N LEU A 190 4.49 -8.96 -25.21
CA LEU A 190 4.31 -7.76 -24.39
C LEU A 190 4.62 -6.45 -25.12
N ALA A 191 5.35 -6.48 -26.24
CA ALA A 191 5.65 -5.28 -27.02
C ALA A 191 4.39 -4.55 -27.54
N SER A 192 3.30 -5.30 -27.75
CA SER A 192 2.01 -4.77 -28.19
C SER A 192 0.94 -4.72 -27.08
N ALA A 193 1.32 -4.91 -25.81
CA ALA A 193 0.40 -4.91 -24.70
C ALA A 193 -0.25 -3.52 -24.50
N THR A 194 -1.57 -3.51 -24.42
CA THR A 194 -2.36 -2.28 -24.27
C THR A 194 -2.79 -2.06 -22.83
N LYS A 195 -3.08 -0.81 -22.46
CA LYS A 195 -3.64 -0.49 -21.14
C LYS A 195 -4.95 -1.25 -20.85
N ALA A 196 -5.79 -1.44 -21.85
CA ALA A 196 -7.06 -2.17 -21.69
C ALA A 196 -6.83 -3.66 -21.32
N GLN A 197 -5.75 -4.27 -21.80
CA GLN A 197 -5.33 -5.62 -21.41
C GLN A 197 -4.69 -5.61 -20.03
N ALA A 198 -3.79 -4.66 -19.75
CA ALA A 198 -3.09 -4.53 -18.49
C ALA A 198 -4.03 -4.24 -17.29
N LEU A 199 -5.14 -3.55 -17.52
CA LEU A 199 -6.16 -3.25 -16.50
C LEU A 199 -7.10 -4.42 -16.17
N LYS A 200 -7.01 -5.56 -16.87
CA LYS A 200 -7.83 -6.76 -16.59
C LYS A 200 -7.11 -7.70 -15.62
N HIS A 201 -7.14 -7.35 -14.33
CA HIS A 201 -6.57 -8.25 -13.32
C HIS A 201 -7.43 -9.51 -13.15
N PRO A 202 -6.83 -10.73 -13.04
CA PRO A 202 -7.59 -11.98 -13.00
C PRO A 202 -8.42 -12.19 -11.72
N ASN A 203 -7.96 -11.69 -10.56
CA ASN A 203 -8.52 -12.04 -9.25
C ASN A 203 -8.96 -10.84 -8.41
N TRP A 204 -8.48 -9.62 -8.69
CA TRP A 204 -8.69 -8.44 -7.85
C TRP A 204 -9.30 -7.28 -8.62
N GLU A 205 -10.25 -6.60 -7.99
CA GLU A 205 -10.72 -5.27 -8.44
C GLU A 205 -9.95 -4.19 -7.68
N MET A 206 -9.09 -3.49 -8.39
CA MET A 206 -8.15 -2.54 -7.79
C MET A 206 -8.12 -1.21 -8.57
N GLY A 207 -7.50 -0.19 -7.96
CA GLY A 207 -7.22 1.07 -8.64
C GLY A 207 -6.29 0.88 -9.86
N ALA A 208 -6.37 1.82 -10.82
CA ALA A 208 -5.64 1.70 -12.08
C ALA A 208 -4.12 1.58 -11.88
N LYS A 209 -3.50 2.40 -11.01
CA LYS A 209 -2.05 2.38 -10.76
C LYS A 209 -1.58 1.00 -10.29
N ILE A 210 -2.18 0.46 -9.22
CA ILE A 210 -1.76 -0.84 -8.66
C ILE A 210 -2.05 -2.01 -9.62
N THR A 211 -3.06 -1.88 -10.48
CA THR A 211 -3.34 -2.90 -11.51
C THR A 211 -2.23 -2.94 -12.58
N ILE A 212 -1.71 -1.78 -13.00
CA ILE A 212 -0.55 -1.72 -13.90
C ILE A 212 0.72 -2.22 -13.19
N ASP A 213 0.92 -1.87 -11.92
CA ASP A 213 2.03 -2.40 -11.11
C ASP A 213 1.97 -3.93 -10.99
N SER A 214 0.77 -4.50 -10.85
CA SER A 214 0.58 -5.96 -10.87
C SER A 214 0.94 -6.56 -12.23
N ALA A 215 0.50 -5.92 -13.32
CA ALA A 215 0.77 -6.38 -14.69
C ALA A 215 2.27 -6.39 -15.02
N THR A 216 3.06 -5.49 -14.44
CA THR A 216 4.52 -5.36 -14.62
C THR A 216 5.34 -6.11 -13.58
N LEU A 217 4.73 -6.73 -12.57
CA LEU A 217 5.34 -7.22 -11.33
C LEU A 217 6.03 -6.12 -10.48
N MET A 218 5.83 -4.84 -10.77
CA MET A 218 6.31 -3.76 -9.91
C MET A 218 5.61 -3.78 -8.54
N ASN A 219 4.31 -4.09 -8.49
CA ASN A 219 3.62 -4.21 -7.20
C ASN A 219 4.36 -5.17 -6.28
N LYS A 220 4.74 -6.34 -6.79
CA LYS A 220 5.52 -7.32 -6.03
C LYS A 220 6.92 -6.82 -5.69
N GLY A 221 7.53 -6.04 -6.58
CA GLY A 221 8.80 -5.37 -6.30
C GLY A 221 8.72 -4.36 -5.14
N LEU A 222 7.65 -3.55 -5.10
CA LEU A 222 7.42 -2.63 -3.99
C LEU A 222 7.16 -3.39 -2.68
N GLU A 223 6.43 -4.49 -2.73
CA GLU A 223 6.15 -5.35 -1.59
C GLU A 223 7.39 -6.04 -1.01
N VAL A 224 8.36 -6.43 -1.85
CA VAL A 224 9.65 -6.95 -1.38
C VAL A 224 10.39 -5.91 -0.52
N ILE A 225 10.39 -4.65 -0.95
CA ILE A 225 11.02 -3.55 -0.20
C ILE A 225 10.22 -3.24 1.08
N GLU A 226 8.89 -3.25 1.02
CA GLU A 226 8.02 -3.06 2.19
C GLU A 226 8.28 -4.15 3.25
N ALA A 227 8.36 -5.43 2.83
CA ALA A 227 8.62 -6.56 3.73
C ALA A 227 9.97 -6.45 4.45
N GLN A 228 11.01 -5.96 3.77
CA GLN A 228 12.31 -5.68 4.39
C GLN A 228 12.17 -4.79 5.61
N TRP A 229 11.41 -3.70 5.48
CA TRP A 229 11.25 -2.71 6.54
C TRP A 229 10.28 -3.15 7.65
N LEU A 230 9.15 -3.77 7.29
CA LEU A 230 8.16 -4.22 8.28
C LEU A 230 8.67 -5.32 9.18
N PHE A 231 9.43 -6.26 8.62
CA PHE A 231 9.85 -7.47 9.34
C PHE A 231 11.35 -7.50 9.65
N GLY A 232 12.10 -6.46 9.28
CA GLY A 232 13.54 -6.36 9.54
C GLY A 232 14.37 -7.43 8.82
N LEU A 233 13.92 -7.86 7.63
CA LEU A 233 14.54 -8.94 6.87
C LEU A 233 15.64 -8.43 5.94
N LYS A 234 16.58 -9.31 5.63
CA LYS A 234 17.59 -9.07 4.60
C LYS A 234 17.02 -9.45 3.22
N PRO A 235 17.55 -8.86 2.14
CA PRO A 235 17.08 -9.15 0.78
C PRO A 235 17.04 -10.64 0.43
N GLU A 236 18.03 -11.41 0.84
CA GLU A 236 18.14 -12.86 0.60
C GLU A 236 17.12 -13.72 1.36
N GLN A 237 16.43 -13.12 2.34
CA GLN A 237 15.36 -13.78 3.10
C GLN A 237 13.96 -13.56 2.49
N ILE A 238 13.86 -12.82 1.38
CA ILE A 238 12.58 -12.46 0.77
C ILE A 238 12.51 -13.03 -0.64
N ASP A 239 11.70 -14.05 -0.85
CA ASP A 239 11.45 -14.67 -2.15
C ASP A 239 10.04 -14.33 -2.67
N VAL A 240 9.89 -14.36 -3.99
CA VAL A 240 8.61 -14.21 -4.68
C VAL A 240 8.25 -15.48 -5.41
N VAL A 241 7.02 -15.97 -5.19
CA VAL A 241 6.45 -17.10 -5.92
C VAL A 241 5.13 -16.71 -6.56
N VAL A 242 4.90 -17.14 -7.80
CA VAL A 242 3.60 -16.93 -8.46
C VAL A 242 2.64 -18.02 -8.02
N HIS A 243 1.50 -17.60 -7.47
CA HIS A 243 0.40 -18.44 -7.02
C HIS A 243 -0.91 -17.95 -7.65
N PRO A 244 -1.28 -18.49 -8.84
CA PRO A 244 -2.37 -17.93 -9.64
C PRO A 244 -3.73 -17.93 -8.97
N GLN A 245 -3.97 -18.88 -8.07
CA GLN A 245 -5.23 -18.97 -7.33
C GLN A 245 -5.41 -17.85 -6.29
N SER A 246 -4.30 -17.20 -5.86
CA SER A 246 -4.29 -16.09 -4.90
C SER A 246 -5.05 -16.37 -3.59
N VAL A 247 -5.06 -17.62 -3.13
CA VAL A 247 -5.70 -18.02 -1.87
C VAL A 247 -4.71 -18.26 -0.73
N ILE A 248 -3.43 -18.51 -1.03
CA ILE A 248 -2.34 -18.37 -0.09
C ILE A 248 -1.75 -16.98 -0.30
N HIS A 249 -1.88 -16.11 0.71
CA HIS A 249 -1.47 -14.72 0.57
C HIS A 249 0.03 -14.50 0.84
N SER A 250 0.64 -15.27 1.73
CA SER A 250 2.11 -15.38 1.91
C SER A 250 2.45 -16.51 2.87
N MET A 251 3.75 -16.82 2.97
CA MET A 251 4.27 -17.90 3.80
C MET A 251 5.53 -17.44 4.54
N VAL A 252 5.72 -17.96 5.75
CA VAL A 252 6.93 -17.77 6.58
C VAL A 252 7.56 -19.12 6.82
N GLN A 253 8.85 -19.25 6.50
CA GLN A 253 9.71 -20.39 6.85
C GLN A 253 10.60 -19.99 8.02
N PHE A 254 10.58 -20.79 9.06
CA PHE A 254 11.42 -20.62 10.24
C PHE A 254 12.72 -21.43 10.12
N GLU A 255 13.73 -21.09 10.92
CA GLU A 255 15.05 -21.77 10.88
C GLU A 255 15.01 -23.27 11.21
N ASP A 256 13.96 -23.77 11.85
CA ASP A 256 13.74 -25.19 12.09
C ASP A 256 13.20 -25.93 10.85
N GLY A 257 12.97 -25.21 9.73
CA GLY A 257 12.42 -25.72 8.48
C GLY A 257 10.89 -25.78 8.45
N SER A 258 10.19 -25.44 9.54
CA SER A 258 8.73 -25.38 9.54
C SER A 258 8.21 -24.18 8.76
N MET A 259 7.00 -24.30 8.20
CA MET A 259 6.36 -23.22 7.45
C MET A 259 4.96 -22.92 7.98
N LYS A 260 4.64 -21.63 8.04
CA LYS A 260 3.27 -21.16 8.23
C LYS A 260 2.79 -20.40 7.01
N ALA A 261 1.54 -20.60 6.63
CA ALA A 261 0.87 -19.89 5.53
C ALA A 261 -0.46 -19.33 6.02
N GLN A 262 -0.79 -18.11 5.61
CA GLN A 262 -2.13 -17.58 5.81
C GLN A 262 -2.93 -17.75 4.52
N MET A 263 -4.14 -18.28 4.65
CA MET A 263 -5.05 -18.56 3.56
C MET A 263 -6.37 -17.81 3.72
N GLY A 264 -6.93 -17.38 2.61
CA GLY A 264 -8.25 -16.73 2.54
C GLY A 264 -8.65 -16.46 1.10
N LEU A 265 -9.89 -16.04 0.89
CA LEU A 265 -10.31 -15.49 -0.40
C LEU A 265 -9.68 -14.11 -0.61
N PRO A 266 -9.47 -13.67 -1.86
CA PRO A 266 -8.95 -12.34 -2.16
C PRO A 266 -9.97 -11.25 -1.81
N ASP A 267 -9.89 -10.75 -0.57
CA ASP A 267 -10.74 -9.69 0.00
C ASP A 267 -9.91 -8.84 0.97
N MET A 268 -9.87 -7.53 0.74
CA MET A 268 -9.10 -6.61 1.59
C MET A 268 -9.75 -6.34 2.95
N LYS A 269 -11.02 -6.66 3.15
CA LYS A 269 -11.70 -6.44 4.44
C LYS A 269 -11.06 -7.26 5.56
N LEU A 270 -10.59 -8.47 5.27
CA LEU A 270 -9.93 -9.30 6.29
C LEU A 270 -8.61 -8.69 6.79
N PRO A 271 -7.63 -8.32 5.95
CA PRO A 271 -6.42 -7.65 6.42
C PRO A 271 -6.69 -6.27 7.06
N ILE A 272 -7.64 -5.50 6.55
CA ILE A 272 -8.08 -4.23 7.16
C ILE A 272 -8.59 -4.49 8.59
N GLN A 273 -9.54 -5.40 8.75
CA GLN A 273 -10.11 -5.74 10.06
C GLN A 273 -9.04 -6.25 11.02
N TYR A 274 -8.10 -7.07 10.55
CA TYR A 274 -7.04 -7.60 11.39
C TYR A 274 -6.07 -6.51 11.86
N ALA A 275 -5.65 -5.62 10.96
CA ALA A 275 -4.79 -4.49 11.32
C ALA A 275 -5.44 -3.56 12.34
N MET A 276 -6.72 -3.23 12.16
CA MET A 276 -7.46 -2.35 13.07
C MET A 276 -7.79 -3.02 14.41
N GLY A 277 -8.05 -4.33 14.40
CA GLY A 277 -8.50 -5.09 15.57
C GLY A 277 -7.39 -5.76 16.39
N TYR A 278 -6.17 -5.84 15.86
CA TYR A 278 -5.08 -6.54 16.52
C TYR A 278 -4.92 -6.15 18.00
N PRO A 279 -4.68 -7.12 18.93
CA PRO A 279 -4.39 -8.55 18.69
C PRO A 279 -5.62 -9.47 18.54
N ASN A 280 -6.83 -8.92 18.57
CA ASN A 280 -8.05 -9.71 18.56
C ASN A 280 -8.49 -10.07 17.14
N ARG A 281 -9.01 -11.31 16.97
CA ARG A 281 -9.73 -11.71 15.76
C ARG A 281 -11.21 -11.49 15.97
N MET A 282 -11.78 -10.56 15.21
CA MET A 282 -13.18 -10.21 15.30
C MET A 282 -14.04 -11.14 14.43
N LYS A 283 -15.24 -11.48 14.89
CA LYS A 283 -16.21 -12.19 14.07
C LYS A 283 -16.58 -11.33 12.86
N SER A 284 -16.70 -11.94 11.69
CA SER A 284 -17.12 -11.28 10.45
C SER A 284 -18.04 -12.18 9.64
N GLU A 285 -18.82 -11.59 8.76
CA GLU A 285 -19.65 -12.28 7.79
C GLU A 285 -18.96 -12.37 6.40
N PHE A 286 -17.65 -12.10 6.31
CA PHE A 286 -16.89 -12.23 5.06
C PHE A 286 -16.95 -13.65 4.51
N PRO A 287 -16.92 -13.84 3.19
CA PRO A 287 -16.90 -15.16 2.55
C PRO A 287 -15.80 -16.06 3.11
N ARG A 288 -16.09 -17.34 3.29
CA ARG A 288 -15.14 -18.33 3.83
C ARG A 288 -14.50 -19.12 2.71
N PHE A 289 -13.18 -19.36 2.85
CA PHE A 289 -12.46 -20.26 1.97
C PHE A 289 -13.00 -21.69 2.12
N ASN A 290 -13.20 -22.36 0.98
CA ASN A 290 -13.62 -23.76 0.92
C ASN A 290 -12.62 -24.57 0.11
N PHE A 291 -12.02 -25.60 0.68
CA PHE A 291 -11.02 -26.44 0.02
C PHE A 291 -11.55 -27.17 -1.22
N LEU A 292 -12.86 -27.45 -1.27
CA LEU A 292 -13.46 -28.16 -2.41
C LEU A 292 -13.53 -27.30 -3.68
N ASP A 293 -13.52 -25.96 -3.52
CA ASP A 293 -13.51 -25.03 -4.64
C ASP A 293 -12.09 -24.86 -5.21
N TYR A 294 -11.06 -25.25 -4.45
CA TYR A 294 -9.64 -25.14 -4.81
C TYR A 294 -8.92 -26.49 -4.63
N PRO A 295 -9.20 -27.51 -5.45
CA PRO A 295 -8.66 -28.85 -5.28
C PRO A 295 -7.14 -28.93 -5.57
N GLN A 296 -6.58 -27.91 -6.21
CA GLN A 296 -5.16 -27.81 -6.50
C GLN A 296 -4.67 -26.39 -6.24
N LEU A 297 -3.52 -26.29 -5.58
CA LEU A 297 -2.77 -25.05 -5.39
C LEU A 297 -1.45 -25.18 -6.14
N THR A 298 -1.15 -24.22 -7.01
CA THR A 298 0.03 -24.28 -7.88
C THR A 298 0.95 -23.11 -7.61
N PHE A 299 2.25 -23.36 -7.78
CA PHE A 299 3.29 -22.37 -7.58
C PHE A 299 4.23 -22.39 -8.77
N GLU A 300 4.63 -21.20 -9.22
CA GLU A 300 5.55 -21.01 -10.34
C GLU A 300 6.67 -20.05 -9.93
N LYS A 301 7.83 -20.16 -10.53
CA LYS A 301 8.90 -19.18 -10.37
C LYS A 301 8.48 -17.86 -11.02
N ALA A 302 8.74 -16.74 -10.36
CA ALA A 302 8.55 -15.43 -10.98
C ALA A 302 9.53 -15.25 -12.16
N ASP A 303 9.00 -14.83 -13.31
CA ASP A 303 9.80 -14.53 -14.52
C ASP A 303 10.35 -13.11 -14.44
N THR A 304 11.55 -12.97 -13.89
CA THR A 304 12.23 -11.68 -13.74
C THR A 304 12.91 -11.18 -15.01
N ASP A 305 13.06 -12.03 -16.02
CA ASP A 305 13.67 -11.66 -17.29
C ASP A 305 12.65 -10.97 -18.20
N THR A 306 11.43 -11.49 -18.23
CA THR A 306 10.32 -10.87 -18.96
C THR A 306 9.76 -9.65 -18.20
N PHE A 307 9.55 -9.77 -16.88
CA PHE A 307 9.00 -8.74 -16.02
C PHE A 307 10.11 -8.09 -15.17
N ARG A 308 10.90 -7.23 -15.82
CA ARG A 308 12.13 -6.65 -15.26
C ARG A 308 11.90 -5.76 -14.04
N ASN A 309 10.68 -5.24 -13.83
CA ASN A 309 10.39 -4.36 -12.70
C ASN A 309 10.64 -5.04 -11.34
N LEU A 310 10.42 -6.35 -11.23
CA LEU A 310 10.74 -7.09 -10.01
C LEU A 310 12.26 -7.15 -9.79
N SER A 311 13.07 -7.42 -10.82
CA SER A 311 14.53 -7.40 -10.69
C SER A 311 15.09 -6.00 -10.41
N LEU A 312 14.50 -4.95 -10.99
CA LEU A 312 14.86 -3.56 -10.69
C LEU A 312 14.56 -3.18 -9.24
N ALA A 313 13.45 -3.68 -8.67
CA ALA A 313 13.13 -3.46 -7.26
C ALA A 313 14.13 -4.17 -6.33
N TYR A 314 14.52 -5.41 -6.61
CA TYR A 314 15.60 -6.09 -5.88
C TYR A 314 16.94 -5.34 -6.00
N ALA A 315 17.27 -4.84 -7.19
CA ALA A 315 18.49 -4.04 -7.39
C ALA A 315 18.46 -2.74 -6.58
N ALA A 316 17.31 -2.02 -6.57
CA ALA A 316 17.14 -0.81 -5.76
C ALA A 316 17.22 -1.09 -4.25
N MET A 317 16.58 -2.18 -3.79
CA MET A 317 16.63 -2.64 -2.40
C MET A 317 18.07 -2.96 -1.96
N ASN A 318 18.82 -3.72 -2.78
CA ASN A 318 20.22 -4.07 -2.50
C ASN A 318 21.13 -2.85 -2.51
N LYS A 319 20.90 -1.88 -3.41
CA LYS A 319 21.65 -0.61 -3.46
C LYS A 319 21.40 0.24 -2.21
N GLY A 320 20.18 0.20 -1.68
CA GLY A 320 19.77 0.95 -0.49
C GLY A 320 19.76 2.46 -0.70
N GLY A 321 19.95 3.22 0.39
CA GLY A 321 19.93 4.68 0.34
C GLY A 321 18.61 5.23 -0.23
N ASN A 322 18.72 6.17 -1.18
CA ASN A 322 17.55 6.74 -1.86
C ASN A 322 17.12 5.96 -3.12
N ALA A 323 17.78 4.85 -3.48
CA ALA A 323 17.46 4.11 -4.71
C ALA A 323 16.00 3.59 -4.77
N PRO A 324 15.38 3.07 -3.68
CA PRO A 324 13.97 2.70 -3.71
C PRO A 324 13.02 3.90 -3.90
N CYS A 325 13.40 5.10 -3.43
CA CYS A 325 12.65 6.33 -3.68
C CYS A 325 12.68 6.69 -5.18
N VAL A 326 13.86 6.60 -5.82
CA VAL A 326 14.01 6.79 -7.28
C VAL A 326 13.12 5.80 -8.05
N LEU A 327 13.16 4.51 -7.68
CA LEU A 327 12.33 3.46 -8.28
C LEU A 327 10.84 3.83 -8.21
N ASN A 328 10.36 4.20 -7.02
CA ASN A 328 8.95 4.55 -6.80
C ASN A 328 8.54 5.78 -7.61
N ALA A 329 9.32 6.87 -7.55
CA ALA A 329 9.03 8.11 -8.25
C ALA A 329 8.98 7.91 -9.77
N ALA A 330 9.97 7.21 -10.33
CA ALA A 330 10.00 6.88 -11.75
C ALA A 330 8.81 5.98 -12.15
N ASN A 331 8.49 4.96 -11.34
CA ASN A 331 7.36 4.08 -11.59
C ASN A 331 6.02 4.83 -11.61
N GLU A 332 5.76 5.72 -10.67
CA GLU A 332 4.51 6.50 -10.66
C GLU A 332 4.37 7.34 -11.95
N VAL A 333 5.45 7.94 -12.43
CA VAL A 333 5.45 8.75 -13.65
C VAL A 333 5.21 7.90 -14.90
N VAL A 334 5.90 6.76 -15.03
CA VAL A 334 5.74 5.91 -16.23
C VAL A 334 4.40 5.19 -16.28
N VAL A 335 3.83 4.85 -15.12
CA VAL A 335 2.48 4.25 -15.03
C VAL A 335 1.43 5.28 -15.46
N ASP A 336 1.52 6.53 -15.00
CA ASP A 336 0.64 7.61 -15.45
C ASP A 336 0.78 7.86 -16.97
N ALA A 337 2.01 7.84 -17.48
CA ALA A 337 2.26 8.00 -18.92
C ALA A 337 1.69 6.82 -19.74
N PHE A 338 1.80 5.59 -19.26
CA PHE A 338 1.22 4.41 -19.91
C PHE A 338 -0.32 4.48 -19.91
N LEU A 339 -0.94 4.87 -18.80
CA LEU A 339 -2.38 5.06 -18.73
C LEU A 339 -2.89 6.15 -19.67
N LYS A 340 -2.03 7.10 -20.05
CA LYS A 340 -2.29 8.18 -21.01
C LYS A 340 -1.79 7.86 -22.43
N ASP A 341 -1.41 6.61 -22.71
CA ASP A 341 -0.90 6.14 -24.00
C ASP A 341 0.36 6.91 -24.52
N ARG A 342 1.19 7.45 -23.60
CA ARG A 342 2.41 8.18 -23.94
C ARG A 342 3.65 7.29 -24.01
N VAL A 343 3.61 6.12 -23.38
CA VAL A 343 4.69 5.11 -23.40
C VAL A 343 4.13 3.72 -23.60
N GLY A 344 4.91 2.82 -24.20
CA GLY A 344 4.57 1.41 -24.33
C GLY A 344 4.85 0.62 -23.05
N PHE A 345 4.26 -0.58 -22.94
CA PHE A 345 4.37 -1.43 -21.76
C PHE A 345 5.83 -1.74 -21.37
N LEU A 346 6.66 -2.15 -22.33
CA LEU A 346 8.07 -2.46 -22.08
C LEU A 346 8.93 -1.22 -21.80
N GLN A 347 8.56 -0.07 -22.36
CA GLN A 347 9.27 1.19 -22.11
C GLN A 347 9.20 1.63 -20.65
N MET A 348 8.16 1.24 -19.89
CA MET A 348 8.07 1.58 -18.47
C MET A 348 9.30 1.09 -17.71
N SER A 349 9.69 -0.18 -17.88
CA SER A 349 10.88 -0.73 -17.19
C SER A 349 12.18 -0.10 -17.68
N ASP A 350 12.28 0.22 -18.99
CA ASP A 350 13.49 0.84 -19.57
C ASP A 350 13.71 2.26 -19.00
N ILE A 351 12.63 3.04 -18.80
CA ILE A 351 12.68 4.38 -18.21
C ILE A 351 13.02 4.29 -16.71
N VAL A 352 12.40 3.36 -15.96
CA VAL A 352 12.71 3.15 -14.53
C VAL A 352 14.18 2.80 -14.34
N GLU A 353 14.72 1.88 -15.15
CA GLU A 353 16.14 1.52 -15.11
C GLU A 353 17.05 2.73 -15.40
N SER A 354 16.75 3.50 -16.45
CA SER A 354 17.50 4.71 -16.79
C SER A 354 17.48 5.74 -15.64
N CYS A 355 16.37 5.88 -14.91
CA CYS A 355 16.29 6.74 -13.74
C CYS A 355 17.19 6.22 -12.60
N LEU A 356 17.19 4.92 -12.31
CA LEU A 356 18.05 4.31 -11.29
C LEU A 356 19.55 4.46 -11.59
N GLU A 357 19.93 4.48 -12.87
CA GLU A 357 21.31 4.69 -13.31
C GLU A 357 21.75 6.14 -13.21
N LYS A 358 20.86 7.10 -13.57
CA LYS A 358 21.19 8.52 -13.73
C LYS A 358 20.97 9.37 -12.48
N ALA A 359 20.06 8.93 -11.60
CA ALA A 359 19.74 9.69 -10.40
C ALA A 359 20.94 9.78 -9.44
N THR A 360 21.08 10.93 -8.79
CA THR A 360 22.09 11.15 -7.76
C THR A 360 21.86 10.21 -6.58
N PHE A 361 22.86 9.38 -6.26
CA PHE A 361 22.77 8.44 -5.13
C PHE A 361 23.13 9.11 -3.82
N VAL A 362 22.26 8.94 -2.81
CA VAL A 362 22.46 9.38 -1.42
C VAL A 362 22.37 8.13 -0.52
N ALA A 363 23.48 7.76 0.13
CA ALA A 363 23.56 6.52 0.90
C ALA A 363 22.78 6.57 2.23
N ASN A 364 22.70 7.71 2.88
CA ASN A 364 21.96 7.91 4.14
C ASN A 364 21.07 9.16 4.02
N PRO A 365 19.94 9.05 3.29
CA PRO A 365 19.10 10.20 3.03
C PRO A 365 18.36 10.66 4.29
N SER A 366 18.30 11.98 4.48
CA SER A 366 17.38 12.66 5.38
C SER A 366 15.96 12.70 4.80
N TYR A 367 15.01 13.20 5.55
CA TYR A 367 13.65 13.40 5.03
C TYR A 367 13.64 14.36 3.82
N GLU A 368 14.37 15.46 3.90
CA GLU A 368 14.52 16.42 2.81
C GLU A 368 15.21 15.81 1.58
N ASP A 369 16.20 14.94 1.79
CA ASP A 369 16.83 14.21 0.67
C ASP A 369 15.82 13.31 -0.05
N TYR A 370 14.88 12.67 0.65
CA TYR A 370 13.81 11.89 0.01
C TYR A 370 12.82 12.78 -0.76
N VAL A 371 12.47 13.96 -0.21
CA VAL A 371 11.62 14.94 -0.92
C VAL A 371 12.30 15.38 -2.23
N ASN A 372 13.58 15.75 -2.16
CA ASN A 372 14.33 16.18 -3.32
C ASN A 372 14.54 15.03 -4.33
N THR A 373 14.84 13.82 -3.84
CA THR A 373 15.00 12.63 -4.69
C THR A 373 13.72 12.33 -5.46
N ASP A 374 12.55 12.37 -4.81
CA ASP A 374 11.26 12.15 -5.48
C ASP A 374 11.04 13.19 -6.59
N LEU A 375 11.25 14.47 -6.28
CA LEU A 375 11.06 15.57 -7.24
C LEU A 375 12.00 15.43 -8.46
N GLU A 376 13.30 15.25 -8.22
CA GLU A 376 14.30 15.10 -9.27
C GLU A 376 14.07 13.86 -10.13
N SER A 377 13.69 12.74 -9.50
CA SER A 377 13.42 11.49 -10.21
C SER A 377 12.16 11.59 -11.08
N ARG A 378 11.13 12.28 -10.62
CA ARG A 378 9.93 12.58 -11.44
C ARG A 378 10.27 13.45 -12.63
N GLN A 379 11.09 14.48 -12.43
CA GLN A 379 11.55 15.33 -13.53
C GLN A 379 12.35 14.51 -14.55
N LEU A 380 13.31 13.73 -14.11
CA LEU A 380 14.13 12.86 -14.96
C LEU A 380 13.28 11.85 -15.76
N ALA A 381 12.31 11.20 -15.11
CA ALA A 381 11.40 10.28 -15.79
C ALA A 381 10.57 10.98 -16.86
N ASN A 382 10.05 12.19 -16.59
CA ASN A 382 9.32 13.00 -17.58
C ASN A 382 10.19 13.41 -18.77
N GLU A 383 11.46 13.71 -18.56
CA GLU A 383 12.42 14.03 -19.63
C GLU A 383 12.71 12.83 -20.55
N LEU A 384 12.64 11.60 -20.01
CA LEU A 384 12.82 10.34 -20.75
C LEU A 384 11.56 9.91 -21.49
N ILE A 385 10.39 10.42 -21.12
CA ILE A 385 9.10 10.21 -21.81
C ILE A 385 9.01 11.22 -22.98
N LYS A 386 9.47 10.85 -24.15
CA LYS A 386 9.44 11.70 -25.36
C LYS A 386 8.30 11.34 -26.28
#